data_36706b21f4cd606642678981f680f9e3
#
_entry.id   36706b21f4cd606642678981f680f9e3
#
_cell.length_a   1.000
_cell.length_b   1.000
_cell.length_c   1.000
_cell.angle_alpha   90.00
_cell.angle_beta   90.00
_cell.angle_gamma   90.00
#
_symmetry.space_group_name_H-M   'P 1'
#
loop_
_entity.id
_entity.type
_entity.pdbx_description
1 polymer ?
#
loop_
_entity_poly.entity_id
_entity_poly.type
_entity_poly.pdbx_seq_one_letter_code
_entity_poly.pdbx_strand_id
1 'polypeptide(L)'
;MLGFFKNKSKGKVICSPCNGRVVPITEVPDPTFSEKILGDGVAVIPSEGRFYAPADGEVTAVFDTLHAFTMTTTQGVELLLHIGLDTVILKGAPFTSHISVGDQVKKGDLLMEADLEQIKAADLNVITPVLIGNTADYSEIKMLKEGDVSAGDEILSLAEI
;
A
#
# COMPACT_ATOMS: atom_id res chain seq x y z
N MET A 1 -9.58 -17.90 26.97
CA MET A 1 -9.42 -18.99 25.99
C MET A 1 -10.09 -18.69 24.68
N LEU A 2 -11.37 -18.39 24.68
CA LEU A 2 -12.09 -18.11 23.44
C LEU A 2 -11.52 -16.91 22.68
N GLY A 3 -11.16 -15.87 23.39
CA GLY A 3 -10.54 -14.69 22.75
C GLY A 3 -9.22 -15.00 22.06
N PHE A 4 -8.46 -15.92 22.62
CA PHE A 4 -7.20 -16.35 22.05
C PHE A 4 -7.41 -17.04 20.69
N PHE A 5 -8.42 -17.90 20.57
CA PHE A 5 -8.76 -18.55 19.30
C PHE A 5 -9.26 -17.52 18.26
N LYS A 6 -10.05 -16.55 18.68
CA LYS A 6 -10.51 -15.47 17.81
C LYS A 6 -9.34 -14.70 17.22
N ASN A 7 -8.34 -14.38 18.05
CA ASN A 7 -7.16 -13.67 17.58
C ASN A 7 -6.39 -14.45 16.52
N LYS A 8 -6.26 -15.75 16.70
CA LYS A 8 -5.61 -16.62 15.70
C LYS A 8 -6.37 -16.65 14.37
N SER A 9 -7.71 -16.64 14.41
CA SER A 9 -8.52 -16.72 13.21
C SER A 9 -8.55 -15.44 12.40
N LYS A 10 -8.14 -14.31 12.98
CA LYS A 10 -8.15 -13.00 12.29
C LYS A 10 -7.19 -12.93 11.12
N GLY A 11 -6.08 -13.71 11.15
CA GLY A 11 -5.04 -13.58 10.14
C GLY A 11 -4.26 -12.28 10.29
N LYS A 12 -3.56 -11.92 9.24
CA LYS A 12 -2.76 -10.69 9.18
C LYS A 12 -3.57 -9.58 8.56
N VAL A 13 -3.37 -8.34 9.01
CA VAL A 13 -4.16 -7.19 8.59
C VAL A 13 -3.25 -6.09 8.08
N ILE A 14 -3.65 -5.47 6.97
CA ILE A 14 -2.99 -4.30 6.40
C ILE A 14 -3.99 -3.14 6.43
N CYS A 15 -3.52 -1.98 6.84
CA CYS A 15 -4.33 -0.78 6.95
C CYS A 15 -4.12 0.14 5.74
N SER A 16 -5.05 1.08 5.54
CA SER A 16 -4.90 2.05 4.46
C SER A 16 -3.71 2.97 4.74
N PRO A 17 -2.84 3.17 3.74
CA PRO A 17 -1.71 4.09 3.90
C PRO A 17 -2.12 5.56 3.81
N CYS A 18 -3.32 5.87 3.37
CA CYS A 18 -3.72 7.25 3.14
C CYS A 18 -5.23 7.42 3.29
N ASN A 19 -5.65 8.67 3.41
CA ASN A 19 -7.05 9.03 3.28
C ASN A 19 -7.43 8.98 1.81
N GLY A 20 -8.61 8.44 1.51
CA GLY A 20 -9.09 8.37 0.15
C GLY A 20 -10.18 7.34 -0.03
N ARG A 21 -10.13 6.62 -1.15
CA ARG A 21 -11.15 5.64 -1.51
C ARG A 21 -10.48 4.34 -1.93
N VAL A 22 -10.85 3.24 -1.30
CA VAL A 22 -10.36 1.90 -1.66
C VAL A 22 -11.20 1.33 -2.79
N VAL A 23 -10.52 0.77 -3.79
CA VAL A 23 -11.14 0.07 -4.91
C VAL A 23 -10.44 -1.28 -5.11
N PRO A 24 -11.14 -2.27 -5.70
CA PRO A 24 -10.49 -3.53 -6.07
C PRO A 24 -9.29 -3.30 -6.99
N ILE A 25 -8.26 -4.11 -6.85
CA ILE A 25 -7.06 -4.00 -7.69
C ILE A 25 -7.40 -4.14 -9.19
N THR A 26 -8.44 -4.90 -9.50
CA THR A 26 -8.89 -5.10 -10.89
C THR A 26 -9.40 -3.82 -11.55
N GLU A 27 -9.70 -2.78 -10.78
CA GLU A 27 -10.15 -1.48 -11.31
C GLU A 27 -9.01 -0.54 -11.66
N VAL A 28 -7.76 -0.91 -11.35
CA VAL A 28 -6.60 -0.09 -11.73
C VAL A 28 -6.44 -0.13 -13.24
N PRO A 29 -6.41 1.03 -13.93
CA PRO A 29 -6.33 1.05 -15.40
C PRO A 29 -4.89 0.84 -15.91
N ASP A 30 -4.26 -0.23 -15.45
CA ASP A 30 -2.91 -0.65 -15.83
C ASP A 30 -2.84 -2.16 -15.64
N PRO A 31 -2.64 -2.95 -16.73
CA PRO A 31 -2.63 -4.42 -16.64
C PRO A 31 -1.58 -4.98 -15.69
N THR A 32 -0.46 -4.28 -15.51
CA THR A 32 0.58 -4.70 -14.56
C THR A 32 0.00 -4.90 -13.16
N PHE A 33 -0.96 -4.08 -12.79
CA PHE A 33 -1.62 -4.14 -11.48
C PHE A 33 -2.94 -4.91 -11.53
N SER A 34 -3.80 -4.60 -12.51
CA SER A 34 -5.14 -5.18 -12.58
C SER A 34 -5.13 -6.68 -12.85
N GLU A 35 -4.09 -7.19 -13.53
CA GLU A 35 -3.94 -8.63 -13.78
C GLU A 35 -3.09 -9.32 -12.72
N LYS A 36 -2.76 -8.61 -11.63
CA LYS A 36 -2.06 -9.14 -10.46
C LYS A 36 -0.67 -9.71 -10.79
N ILE A 37 -0.01 -9.13 -11.80
CA ILE A 37 1.32 -9.59 -12.23
C ILE A 37 2.35 -9.42 -11.11
N LEU A 38 2.28 -8.31 -10.38
CA LEU A 38 3.20 -8.00 -9.27
C LEU A 38 2.69 -8.50 -7.91
N GLY A 39 1.46 -9.01 -7.87
CA GLY A 39 0.84 -9.51 -6.66
C GLY A 39 -0.62 -9.06 -6.55
N ASP A 40 -1.34 -9.71 -5.64
CA ASP A 40 -2.70 -9.34 -5.31
C ASP A 40 -2.69 -8.17 -4.31
N GLY A 41 -3.82 -7.55 -4.10
CA GLY A 41 -3.96 -6.44 -3.18
C GLY A 41 -5.19 -5.61 -3.48
N VAL A 42 -5.07 -4.32 -3.21
CA VAL A 42 -6.11 -3.32 -3.50
C VAL A 42 -5.42 -2.06 -4.04
N ALA A 43 -6.22 -1.07 -4.39
CA ALA A 43 -5.70 0.27 -4.68
C ALA A 43 -6.47 1.30 -3.88
N VAL A 44 -5.81 2.41 -3.56
CA VAL A 44 -6.45 3.55 -2.91
C VAL A 44 -6.32 4.75 -3.83
N ILE A 45 -7.42 5.46 -4.04
CA ILE A 45 -7.41 6.74 -4.73
C ILE A 45 -7.24 7.80 -3.63
N PRO A 46 -6.03 8.38 -3.49
CA PRO A 46 -5.77 9.27 -2.36
C PRO A 46 -6.50 10.60 -2.51
N SER A 47 -7.02 11.11 -1.40
CA SER A 47 -7.59 12.45 -1.33
C SER A 47 -6.56 13.48 -0.84
N GLU A 48 -5.48 13.00 -0.23
CA GLU A 48 -4.37 13.81 0.26
C GLU A 48 -3.05 13.13 -0.09
N GLY A 49 -2.01 13.91 -0.25
CA GLY A 49 -0.70 13.42 -0.65
C GLY A 49 0.19 12.96 0.50
N ARG A 50 -0.37 12.38 1.55
CA ARG A 50 0.40 11.84 2.67
C ARG A 50 0.16 10.35 2.79
N PHE A 51 1.27 9.60 2.86
CA PHE A 51 1.25 8.14 2.90
C PHE A 51 1.94 7.67 4.18
N TYR A 52 1.19 6.92 4.97
CA TYR A 52 1.59 6.45 6.30
C TYR A 52 1.83 4.95 6.29
N ALA A 53 2.62 4.48 7.24
CA ALA A 53 2.89 3.04 7.36
C ALA A 53 1.58 2.26 7.58
N PRO A 54 1.29 1.29 6.70
CA PRO A 54 0.05 0.49 6.79
C PRO A 54 0.13 -0.62 7.83
N ALA A 55 1.30 -0.82 8.41
CA ALA A 55 1.58 -1.79 9.46
C ALA A 55 2.96 -1.50 10.04
N ASP A 56 3.27 -2.12 11.19
CA ASP A 56 4.64 -2.11 11.72
C ASP A 56 5.54 -2.94 10.81
N GLY A 57 6.76 -2.50 10.59
CA GLY A 57 7.69 -3.28 9.79
C GLY A 57 8.98 -2.54 9.45
N GLU A 58 9.68 -3.07 8.47
CA GLU A 58 10.95 -2.55 7.98
C GLU A 58 10.84 -2.13 6.53
N VAL A 59 11.39 -0.96 6.19
CA VAL A 59 11.49 -0.49 4.80
C VAL A 59 12.60 -1.29 4.11
N THR A 60 12.26 -1.98 3.03
CA THR A 60 13.20 -2.89 2.34
C THR A 60 13.73 -2.32 1.04
N ALA A 61 13.01 -1.40 0.42
CA ALA A 61 13.47 -0.68 -0.78
C ALA A 61 12.77 0.67 -0.89
N VAL A 62 13.49 1.64 -1.43
CA VAL A 62 12.93 2.94 -1.82
C VAL A 62 13.43 3.20 -3.23
N PHE A 63 12.54 3.40 -4.17
CA PHE A 63 12.92 3.64 -5.57
C PHE A 63 13.55 5.03 -5.68
N ASP A 64 14.58 5.17 -6.51
CA ASP A 64 15.28 6.45 -6.67
C ASP A 64 14.35 7.58 -7.08
N THR A 65 13.30 7.28 -7.83
CA THR A 65 12.28 8.23 -8.26
C THR A 65 11.18 8.43 -7.23
N LEU A 66 11.31 7.81 -6.04
CA LEU A 66 10.46 8.00 -4.86
C LEU A 66 8.98 7.65 -5.05
N HIS A 67 8.58 7.20 -6.24
CA HIS A 67 7.17 6.90 -6.54
C HIS A 67 6.71 5.57 -5.95
N ALA A 68 7.64 4.72 -5.53
CA ALA A 68 7.34 3.41 -4.98
C ALA A 68 8.32 3.03 -3.90
N PHE A 69 7.86 2.25 -2.94
CA PHE A 69 8.70 1.67 -1.91
C PHE A 69 8.13 0.34 -1.45
N THR A 70 8.99 -0.48 -0.88
CA THR A 70 8.59 -1.77 -0.32
C THR A 70 8.89 -1.82 1.16
N MET A 71 8.11 -2.61 1.87
CA MET A 71 8.37 -2.91 3.27
C MET A 71 7.96 -4.34 3.59
N THR A 72 8.57 -4.91 4.60
CA THR A 72 8.16 -6.20 5.15
C THR A 72 7.61 -5.95 6.55
N THR A 73 6.36 -6.34 6.77
CA THR A 73 5.74 -6.14 8.07
C THR A 73 6.31 -7.10 9.11
N THR A 74 6.11 -6.79 10.39
CA THR A 74 6.55 -7.68 11.47
C THR A 74 5.89 -9.04 11.41
N GLN A 75 4.74 -9.13 10.72
CA GLN A 75 4.04 -10.39 10.50
C GLN A 75 4.48 -11.12 9.23
N GLY A 76 5.46 -10.59 8.50
CA GLY A 76 6.02 -11.24 7.33
C GLY A 76 5.30 -10.94 6.01
N VAL A 77 4.44 -9.94 5.97
CA VAL A 77 3.78 -9.52 4.72
C VAL A 77 4.72 -8.60 3.96
N GLU A 78 5.00 -8.94 2.69
CA GLU A 78 5.80 -8.09 1.82
C GLU A 78 4.87 -7.15 1.06
N LEU A 79 5.04 -5.85 1.29
CA LEU A 79 4.19 -4.82 0.71
C LEU A 79 4.94 -4.01 -0.34
N LEU A 80 4.26 -3.70 -1.43
CA LEU A 80 4.70 -2.69 -2.40
C LEU A 80 3.62 -1.61 -2.47
N LEU A 81 4.01 -0.37 -2.21
CA LEU A 81 3.15 0.78 -2.43
C LEU A 81 3.67 1.54 -3.65
N HIS A 82 2.81 1.76 -4.63
CA HIS A 82 3.16 2.42 -5.89
C HIS A 82 2.27 3.66 -6.03
N ILE A 83 2.85 4.83 -5.81
CA ILE A 83 2.08 6.08 -5.76
C ILE A 83 1.83 6.60 -7.17
N GLY A 84 0.61 6.46 -7.63
CA GLY A 84 0.20 6.83 -8.98
C GLY A 84 0.61 5.81 -10.03
N LEU A 85 0.21 6.06 -11.27
CA LEU A 85 0.56 5.23 -12.42
C LEU A 85 1.54 6.01 -13.31
N ASP A 86 2.60 5.33 -13.75
CA ASP A 86 3.65 5.91 -14.61
C ASP A 86 4.38 7.11 -13.98
N THR A 87 4.26 7.30 -12.69
CA THR A 87 4.84 8.44 -11.97
C THR A 87 6.36 8.37 -11.89
N VAL A 88 6.96 7.26 -12.26
CA VAL A 88 8.42 7.12 -12.44
C VAL A 88 8.97 8.17 -13.41
N ILE A 89 8.21 8.57 -14.41
CA ILE A 89 8.66 9.55 -15.42
C ILE A 89 8.87 10.94 -14.84
N LEU A 90 8.29 11.23 -13.68
CA LEU A 90 8.45 12.53 -13.01
C LEU A 90 9.76 12.66 -12.24
N LYS A 91 10.54 11.59 -12.17
CA LYS A 91 11.91 11.57 -11.63
C LYS A 91 12.01 12.10 -10.20
N GLY A 92 10.98 11.84 -9.38
CA GLY A 92 10.95 12.23 -7.98
C GLY A 92 10.41 13.63 -7.69
N ALA A 93 10.14 14.43 -8.71
CA ALA A 93 9.79 15.83 -8.53
C ALA A 93 8.61 16.08 -7.57
N PRO A 94 7.48 15.32 -7.63
CA PRO A 94 6.36 15.58 -6.74
C PRO A 94 6.50 14.93 -5.36
N PHE A 95 7.58 14.17 -5.11
CA PHE A 95 7.68 13.32 -3.92
C PHE A 95 8.67 13.85 -2.89
N THR A 96 8.34 13.66 -1.61
CA THR A 96 9.24 13.93 -0.47
C THR A 96 9.29 12.65 0.37
N SER A 97 10.47 12.03 0.47
CA SER A 97 10.65 10.81 1.26
C SER A 97 11.03 11.14 2.70
N HIS A 98 10.41 10.44 3.62
CA HIS A 98 10.75 10.47 5.05
C HIS A 98 11.38 9.15 5.51
N ILE A 99 11.71 8.27 4.55
CA ILE A 99 12.23 6.93 4.85
C ILE A 99 13.48 6.62 4.05
N SER A 100 14.26 5.69 4.61
CA SER A 100 15.42 5.09 3.95
C SER A 100 15.35 3.58 4.14
N VAL A 101 16.02 2.84 3.26
CA VAL A 101 16.14 1.38 3.38
C VAL A 101 16.70 1.02 4.75
N GLY A 102 16.07 0.07 5.43
CA GLY A 102 16.46 -0.39 6.75
C GLY A 102 15.72 0.29 7.90
N ASP A 103 14.96 1.35 7.63
CA ASP A 103 14.19 2.01 8.68
C ASP A 103 13.13 1.08 9.27
N GLN A 104 13.04 1.07 10.60
CA GLN A 104 11.94 0.43 11.32
C GLN A 104 10.83 1.45 11.48
N VAL A 105 9.64 1.10 11.04
CA VAL A 105 8.49 2.00 11.09
C VAL A 105 7.34 1.36 11.86
N LYS A 106 6.52 2.21 12.45
CA LYS A 106 5.30 1.79 13.14
C LYS A 106 4.09 2.25 12.34
N LYS A 107 3.03 1.46 12.38
CA LYS A 107 1.75 1.83 11.78
C LYS A 107 1.43 3.30 12.08
N GLY A 108 1.14 4.07 11.05
CA GLY A 108 0.80 5.49 11.19
C GLY A 108 1.98 6.44 11.06
N ASP A 109 3.22 5.96 11.00
CA ASP A 109 4.36 6.84 10.72
C ASP A 109 4.25 7.40 9.31
N LEU A 110 4.56 8.68 9.13
CA LEU A 110 4.56 9.31 7.81
C LEU A 110 5.79 8.81 7.03
N LEU A 111 5.54 8.20 5.87
CA LEU A 111 6.59 7.58 5.06
C LEU A 111 6.95 8.41 3.84
N MET A 112 5.95 8.93 3.14
CA MET A 112 6.13 9.62 1.87
C MET A 112 5.07 10.69 1.71
N GLU A 113 5.44 11.81 1.09
CA GLU A 113 4.48 12.84 0.67
C GLU A 113 4.53 12.98 -0.84
N ALA A 114 3.39 13.24 -1.44
CA ALA A 114 3.27 13.46 -2.89
C ALA A 114 2.42 14.69 -3.15
N ASP A 115 2.87 15.52 -4.08
CA ASP A 115 2.07 16.63 -4.59
C ASP A 115 1.11 16.06 -5.63
N LEU A 116 -0.12 15.73 -5.23
CA LEU A 116 -1.11 15.11 -6.10
C LEU A 116 -1.48 16.02 -7.27
N GLU A 117 -1.50 17.34 -7.05
CA GLU A 117 -1.84 18.28 -8.12
C GLU A 117 -0.78 18.29 -9.21
N GLN A 118 0.49 18.16 -8.84
CA GLN A 118 1.60 18.06 -9.81
C GLN A 118 1.48 16.77 -10.64
N ILE A 119 1.08 15.66 -10.02
CA ILE A 119 0.88 14.39 -10.72
C ILE A 119 -0.27 14.53 -11.72
N LYS A 120 -1.39 15.12 -11.28
CA LYS A 120 -2.56 15.34 -12.14
C LYS A 120 -2.24 16.32 -13.28
N ALA A 121 -1.45 17.34 -13.01
CA ALA A 121 -1.04 18.32 -14.02
C ALA A 121 -0.19 17.69 -15.12
N ALA A 122 0.45 16.57 -14.83
CA ALA A 122 1.23 15.79 -15.81
C ALA A 122 0.35 14.76 -16.56
N ASP A 123 -0.97 14.82 -16.39
CA ASP A 123 -1.93 13.87 -16.96
C ASP A 123 -1.72 12.44 -16.46
N LEU A 124 -1.24 12.28 -15.24
CA LEU A 124 -1.04 10.97 -14.63
C LEU A 124 -2.10 10.69 -13.57
N ASN A 125 -2.41 9.41 -13.40
CA ASN A 125 -3.39 8.95 -12.44
C ASN A 125 -2.75 8.83 -11.06
N VAL A 126 -3.42 9.35 -10.02
CA VAL A 126 -2.92 9.29 -8.64
C VAL A 126 -3.27 7.98 -7.94
N ILE A 127 -4.06 7.11 -8.54
CA ILE A 127 -4.43 5.83 -7.92
C ILE A 127 -3.18 5.08 -7.47
N THR A 128 -3.22 4.55 -6.25
CA THR A 128 -2.06 4.01 -5.56
C THR A 128 -2.29 2.53 -5.23
N PRO A 129 -1.72 1.61 -6.03
CA PRO A 129 -1.77 0.19 -5.69
C PRO A 129 -1.04 -0.12 -4.39
N VAL A 130 -1.67 -0.98 -3.58
CA VAL A 130 -1.10 -1.54 -2.35
C VAL A 130 -1.07 -3.06 -2.55
N LEU A 131 0.11 -3.59 -2.85
CA LEU A 131 0.29 -4.95 -3.31
C LEU A 131 0.98 -5.83 -2.29
N ILE A 132 0.60 -7.10 -2.30
CA ILE A 132 1.23 -8.14 -1.48
C ILE A 132 2.22 -8.88 -2.37
N GLY A 133 3.52 -8.65 -2.17
CA GLY A 133 4.57 -9.26 -3.00
C GLY A 133 4.65 -10.77 -2.82
N ASN A 134 4.41 -11.26 -1.60
CA ASN A 134 4.42 -12.69 -1.31
C ASN A 134 3.01 -13.31 -1.32
N THR A 135 2.20 -12.96 -2.31
CA THR A 135 0.81 -13.44 -2.47
C THR A 135 0.70 -14.96 -2.34
N ALA A 136 1.69 -15.71 -2.86
CA ALA A 136 1.66 -17.17 -2.86
C ALA A 136 1.72 -17.78 -1.45
N ASP A 137 2.13 -17.01 -0.45
CA ASP A 137 2.19 -17.47 0.95
C ASP A 137 0.81 -17.48 1.62
N TYR A 138 -0.20 -16.96 0.95
CA TYR A 138 -1.53 -16.79 1.55
C TYR A 138 -2.58 -17.56 0.78
N SER A 139 -3.47 -18.20 1.53
CA SER A 139 -4.63 -18.92 0.97
C SER A 139 -5.73 -17.95 0.55
N GLU A 140 -5.79 -16.79 1.20
CA GLU A 140 -6.79 -15.77 0.90
C GLU A 140 -6.24 -14.39 1.21
N ILE A 141 -6.47 -13.47 0.29
CA ILE A 141 -6.21 -12.03 0.48
C ILE A 141 -7.56 -11.35 0.25
N LYS A 142 -8.14 -10.82 1.32
CA LYS A 142 -9.51 -10.35 1.34
C LYS A 142 -9.55 -8.83 1.55
N MET A 143 -10.27 -8.14 0.67
CA MET A 143 -10.57 -6.72 0.85
C MET A 143 -11.61 -6.57 1.96
N LEU A 144 -11.28 -5.82 3.02
CA LEU A 144 -12.15 -5.62 4.18
C LEU A 144 -13.08 -4.43 4.03
N LYS A 145 -12.72 -3.48 3.18
CA LYS A 145 -13.47 -2.24 3.02
C LYS A 145 -13.32 -1.76 1.60
N GLU A 146 -14.40 -1.26 1.05
CA GLU A 146 -14.42 -0.61 -0.27
C GLU A 146 -15.07 0.76 -0.09
N GLY A 147 -14.62 1.77 -0.86
CA GLY A 147 -15.12 3.13 -0.74
C GLY A 147 -14.27 3.97 0.20
N ASP A 148 -14.88 4.98 0.81
CA ASP A 148 -14.14 5.97 1.61
C ASP A 148 -13.43 5.36 2.80
N VAL A 149 -12.16 5.72 2.95
CA VAL A 149 -11.30 5.26 4.05
C VAL A 149 -10.45 6.40 4.60
N SER A 150 -10.07 6.26 5.85
CA SER A 150 -9.05 7.09 6.48
C SER A 150 -7.77 6.27 6.63
N ALA A 151 -6.63 6.95 6.63
CA ALA A 151 -5.37 6.31 6.95
C ALA A 151 -5.49 5.53 8.27
N GLY A 152 -5.04 4.29 8.27
CA GLY A 152 -5.13 3.41 9.45
C GLY A 152 -6.36 2.53 9.50
N ASP A 153 -7.37 2.75 8.65
CA ASP A 153 -8.50 1.82 8.55
C ASP A 153 -8.03 0.47 8.00
N GLU A 154 -8.56 -0.62 8.53
CA GLU A 154 -8.20 -1.96 8.05
C GLU A 154 -8.81 -2.18 6.66
N ILE A 155 -7.97 -2.51 5.68
CA ILE A 155 -8.42 -2.67 4.29
C ILE A 155 -8.15 -4.05 3.71
N LEU A 156 -7.18 -4.79 4.24
CA LEU A 156 -6.86 -6.15 3.78
C LEU A 156 -6.70 -7.09 4.96
N SER A 157 -7.15 -8.30 4.77
CA SER A 157 -6.87 -9.42 5.68
C SER A 157 -6.26 -10.56 4.88
N LEU A 158 -5.24 -11.21 5.44
CA LEU A 158 -4.50 -12.27 4.78
C LEU A 158 -4.53 -13.52 5.65
N ALA A 159 -4.97 -14.63 5.07
CA ALA A 159 -4.99 -15.92 5.75
C ALA A 159 -3.83 -16.78 5.21
N GLU A 160 -3.03 -17.36 6.09
CA GLU A 160 -1.93 -18.22 5.70
C GLU A 160 -2.45 -19.56 5.15
N ILE A 161 -1.62 -20.18 4.34
CA ILE A 161 -1.89 -21.52 3.79
C ILE A 161 -1.85 -22.58 4.89
#